data_57105a0d6588eb0fdada2b56928c11f8
#
_entry.id   57105a0d6588eb0fdada2b56928c11f8
#
_cell.length_a   1.000
_cell.length_b   1.000
_cell.length_c   1.000
_cell.angle_alpha   90.00
_cell.angle_beta   90.00
_cell.angle_gamma   90.00
#
_symmetry.space_group_name_H-M   'P 1'
#
loop_
_entity.id
_entity.type
_entity.pdbx_description
1 polymer ?
#
loop_
_entity_poly.entity_id
_entity_poly.type
_entity_poly.pdbx_seq_one_letter_code
_entity_poly.pdbx_strand_id
1 'polypeptide(L)'
;RAAALIGLIGASSIVGRLGLGALGAKVGPIRLMQAAFGVMASSYAIWLAADGRYGVLVLFAVVLGVGYGGFIALSPAAVAVMFGTNGMATILGATYTGAGIGGLIGPPLAGAIIDSSGFNAGITYALITAGVSTVVLYTLPVARVAQT
;
A
#
# COMPACT_ATOMS: atom_id res chain seq x y z
N ARG A 1 19.34 11.87 -7.69
CA ARG A 1 19.10 11.03 -6.49
C ARG A 1 17.61 10.71 -6.29
N ALA A 2 16.69 11.69 -6.45
CA ALA A 2 15.25 11.43 -6.34
C ALA A 2 14.73 10.40 -7.36
N ALA A 3 15.14 10.51 -8.62
CA ALA A 3 14.76 9.55 -9.66
C ALA A 3 15.20 8.11 -9.36
N ALA A 4 16.36 7.94 -8.70
CA ALA A 4 16.85 6.63 -8.28
C ALA A 4 15.95 5.99 -7.20
N LEU A 5 15.40 6.79 -6.28
CA LEU A 5 14.46 6.30 -5.27
C LEU A 5 13.14 5.83 -5.91
N ILE A 6 12.63 6.56 -6.91
CA ILE A 6 11.43 6.14 -7.66
C ILE A 6 11.68 4.83 -8.40
N GLY A 7 12.84 4.70 -9.08
CA GLY A 7 13.24 3.45 -9.72
C GLY A 7 13.36 2.30 -8.74
N LEU A 8 13.87 2.55 -7.54
CA LEU A 8 14.02 1.56 -6.49
C LEU A 8 12.66 1.08 -5.95
N ILE A 9 11.69 2.00 -5.78
CA ILE A 9 10.31 1.63 -5.43
C ILE A 9 9.73 0.69 -6.50
N GLY A 10 9.92 1.03 -7.78
CA GLY A 10 9.48 0.19 -8.89
C GLY A 10 10.11 -1.20 -8.87
N ALA A 11 11.44 -1.28 -8.74
CA ALA A 11 12.17 -2.55 -8.67
C ALA A 11 11.75 -3.40 -7.46
N SER A 12 11.65 -2.78 -6.28
CA SER A 12 11.21 -3.45 -5.05
C SER A 12 9.76 -3.94 -5.14
N SER A 13 8.90 -3.24 -5.90
CA SER A 13 7.51 -3.67 -6.12
C SER A 13 7.42 -4.96 -6.91
N ILE A 14 8.37 -5.24 -7.80
CA ILE A 14 8.44 -6.52 -8.52
C ILE A 14 8.71 -7.65 -7.53
N VAL A 15 9.66 -7.45 -6.62
CA VAL A 15 9.96 -8.43 -5.55
C VAL A 15 8.73 -8.64 -4.66
N GLY A 16 8.04 -7.57 -4.30
CA GLY A 16 6.79 -7.64 -3.53
C GLY A 16 5.69 -8.43 -4.24
N ARG A 17 5.49 -8.20 -5.55
CA ARG A 17 4.50 -8.94 -6.35
C ARG A 17 4.80 -10.43 -6.41
N LEU A 18 6.04 -10.79 -6.70
CA LEU A 18 6.44 -12.19 -6.83
C LEU A 18 6.44 -12.89 -5.46
N GLY A 19 7.04 -12.28 -4.45
CA GLY A 19 7.17 -12.87 -3.11
C GLY A 19 5.82 -12.98 -2.39
N LEU A 20 5.12 -11.86 -2.22
CA LEU A 20 3.83 -11.83 -1.49
C LEU A 20 2.72 -12.48 -2.31
N GLY A 21 2.75 -12.38 -3.65
CA GLY A 21 1.83 -13.10 -4.52
C GLY A 21 1.94 -14.62 -4.35
N ALA A 22 3.16 -15.16 -4.37
CA ALA A 22 3.39 -16.59 -4.15
C ALA A 22 3.01 -17.05 -2.73
N LEU A 23 3.27 -16.21 -1.71
CA LEU A 23 2.86 -16.49 -0.33
C LEU A 23 1.34 -16.42 -0.16
N GLY A 24 0.64 -15.62 -0.95
CA GLY A 24 -0.82 -15.47 -0.90
C GLY A 24 -1.58 -16.79 -1.02
N ALA A 25 -1.06 -17.71 -1.83
CA ALA A 25 -1.63 -19.04 -1.97
C ALA A 25 -1.50 -19.93 -0.72
N LYS A 26 -0.52 -19.64 0.15
CA LYS A 26 -0.22 -20.46 1.35
C LYS A 26 -0.82 -19.86 2.64
N VAL A 27 -0.75 -18.54 2.79
CA VAL A 27 -1.11 -17.84 4.04
C VAL A 27 -2.51 -17.25 3.99
N GLY A 28 -3.07 -17.11 2.80
CA GLY A 28 -4.34 -16.45 2.54
C GLY A 28 -4.16 -15.00 2.11
N PRO A 29 -4.85 -14.59 1.02
CA PRO A 29 -4.60 -13.30 0.39
C PRO A 29 -5.01 -12.11 1.27
N ILE A 30 -6.06 -12.23 2.08
CA ILE A 30 -6.56 -11.14 2.94
C ILE A 30 -5.55 -10.83 4.05
N ARG A 31 -5.04 -11.84 4.76
CA ARG A 31 -4.04 -11.65 5.83
C ARG A 31 -2.75 -11.04 5.28
N LEU A 32 -2.32 -11.51 4.11
CA LEU A 32 -1.13 -10.99 3.49
C LEU A 32 -1.32 -9.56 2.98
N MET A 33 -2.52 -9.22 2.49
CA MET A 33 -2.88 -7.86 2.09
C MET A 33 -2.87 -6.93 3.32
N GLN A 34 -3.41 -7.36 4.46
CA GLN A 34 -3.32 -6.62 5.72
C GLN A 34 -1.86 -6.36 6.12
N ALA A 35 -1.01 -7.39 6.04
CA ALA A 35 0.43 -7.25 6.30
C ALA A 35 1.09 -6.26 5.32
N ALA A 36 0.78 -6.33 4.03
CA ALA A 36 1.31 -5.42 3.02
C ALA A 36 0.95 -3.95 3.31
N PHE A 37 -0.29 -3.67 3.73
CA PHE A 37 -0.71 -2.33 4.17
C PHE A 37 0.02 -1.88 5.42
N GLY A 38 0.20 -2.75 6.41
CA GLY A 38 1.00 -2.47 7.60
C GLY A 38 2.46 -2.13 7.26
N VAL A 39 3.06 -2.86 6.33
CA VAL A 39 4.41 -2.59 5.82
C VAL A 39 4.46 -1.23 5.11
N MET A 40 3.46 -0.90 4.28
CA MET A 40 3.37 0.41 3.63
C MET A 40 3.22 1.54 4.66
N ALA A 41 2.35 1.39 5.64
CA ALA A 41 2.18 2.41 6.69
C ALA A 41 3.46 2.61 7.51
N SER A 42 4.15 1.52 7.88
CA SER A 42 5.43 1.61 8.61
C SER A 42 6.53 2.29 7.80
N SER A 43 6.51 2.18 6.48
CA SER A 43 7.49 2.86 5.62
C SER A 43 7.45 4.38 5.77
N TYR A 44 6.27 4.98 5.93
CA TYR A 44 6.15 6.43 6.16
C TYR A 44 6.72 6.87 7.51
N ALA A 45 6.64 6.02 8.54
CA ALA A 45 7.32 6.27 9.81
C ALA A 45 8.85 6.26 9.65
N ILE A 46 9.38 5.34 8.81
CA ILE A 46 10.80 5.33 8.44
C ILE A 46 11.17 6.63 7.72
N TRP A 47 10.32 7.12 6.83
CA TRP A 47 10.56 8.38 6.13
C TRP A 47 10.60 9.57 7.09
N LEU A 48 9.66 9.68 8.02
CA LEU A 48 9.68 10.72 9.07
C LEU A 48 10.97 10.71 9.88
N ALA A 49 11.49 9.52 10.19
CA ALA A 49 12.73 9.35 10.93
C ALA A 49 14.00 9.54 10.08
N ALA A 50 13.87 9.77 8.77
CA ALA A 50 15.00 9.82 7.86
C ALA A 50 15.88 11.06 8.05
N ASP A 51 15.30 12.18 8.49
CA ASP A 51 15.99 13.45 8.73
C ASP A 51 17.00 13.84 7.62
N GLY A 52 16.57 13.63 6.37
CA GLY A 52 17.39 13.88 5.17
C GLY A 52 18.46 12.85 4.87
N ARG A 53 18.62 11.78 5.64
CA ARG A 53 19.61 10.72 5.42
C ARG A 53 19.24 9.84 4.24
N TYR A 54 20.02 9.90 3.18
CA TYR A 54 19.74 9.17 1.94
C TYR A 54 19.61 7.65 2.14
N GLY A 55 20.42 7.04 3.01
CA GLY A 55 20.33 5.60 3.30
C GLY A 55 18.99 5.19 3.92
N VAL A 56 18.40 6.02 4.77
CA VAL A 56 17.08 5.79 5.36
C VAL A 56 15.97 5.96 4.31
N LEU A 57 16.13 6.90 3.37
CA LEU A 57 15.22 7.07 2.24
C LEU A 57 15.27 5.87 1.27
N VAL A 58 16.44 5.25 1.12
CA VAL A 58 16.56 3.98 0.35
C VAL A 58 15.78 2.87 1.05
N LEU A 59 15.94 2.73 2.37
CA LEU A 59 15.17 1.76 3.15
C LEU A 59 13.65 2.00 3.03
N PHE A 60 13.21 3.24 3.19
CA PHE A 60 11.82 3.63 2.95
C PHE A 60 11.34 3.19 1.58
N ALA A 61 12.11 3.48 0.51
CA ALA A 61 11.73 3.16 -0.87
C ALA A 61 11.59 1.64 -1.10
N VAL A 62 12.49 0.84 -0.51
CA VAL A 62 12.42 -0.62 -0.59
C VAL A 62 11.19 -1.16 0.15
N VAL A 63 10.97 -0.73 1.39
CA VAL A 63 9.84 -1.19 2.22
C VAL A 63 8.51 -0.80 1.59
N LEU A 64 8.38 0.44 1.13
CA LEU A 64 7.19 0.93 0.43
C LEU A 64 6.94 0.13 -0.85
N GLY A 65 7.98 -0.09 -1.65
CA GLY A 65 7.88 -0.83 -2.91
C GLY A 65 7.41 -2.26 -2.71
N VAL A 66 7.97 -2.99 -1.75
CA VAL A 66 7.55 -4.37 -1.43
C VAL A 66 6.09 -4.40 -0.99
N GLY A 67 5.67 -3.52 -0.08
CA GLY A 67 4.27 -3.43 0.37
C GLY A 67 3.31 -3.10 -0.76
N TYR A 68 3.64 -2.11 -1.59
CA TYR A 68 2.85 -1.71 -2.75
C TYR A 68 2.75 -2.83 -3.81
N GLY A 69 3.85 -3.54 -4.07
CA GLY A 69 3.85 -4.70 -4.96
C GLY A 69 2.94 -5.81 -4.46
N GLY A 70 2.99 -6.09 -3.16
CA GLY A 70 2.10 -7.06 -2.51
C GLY A 70 0.64 -6.68 -2.62
N PHE A 71 0.29 -5.42 -2.37
CA PHE A 71 -1.08 -4.91 -2.56
C PHE A 71 -1.60 -5.19 -3.96
N ILE A 72 -0.85 -4.85 -5.00
CA ILE A 72 -1.28 -5.05 -6.39
C ILE A 72 -1.49 -6.54 -6.70
N ALA A 73 -0.58 -7.41 -6.25
CA ALA A 73 -0.66 -8.84 -6.53
C ALA A 73 -1.80 -9.54 -5.77
N LEU A 74 -2.07 -9.09 -4.54
CA LEU A 74 -3.05 -9.73 -3.66
C LEU A 74 -4.48 -9.19 -3.83
N SER A 75 -4.66 -7.98 -4.38
CA SER A 75 -5.99 -7.36 -4.54
C SER A 75 -6.98 -8.25 -5.32
N PRO A 76 -6.63 -8.81 -6.50
CA PRO A 76 -7.55 -9.70 -7.22
C PRO A 76 -7.88 -10.97 -6.44
N ALA A 77 -6.87 -11.56 -5.79
CA ALA A 77 -7.06 -12.78 -5.00
C ALA A 77 -7.94 -12.52 -3.76
N ALA A 78 -7.76 -11.38 -3.09
CA ALA A 78 -8.59 -10.99 -1.96
C ALA A 78 -10.05 -10.77 -2.37
N VAL A 79 -10.29 -10.08 -3.50
CA VAL A 79 -11.64 -9.88 -4.05
C VAL A 79 -12.28 -11.22 -4.41
N ALA A 80 -11.55 -12.13 -5.05
CA ALA A 80 -12.06 -13.44 -5.41
C ALA A 80 -12.48 -14.26 -4.17
N VAL A 81 -11.69 -14.19 -3.09
CA VAL A 81 -11.98 -14.89 -1.84
C VAL A 81 -13.18 -14.26 -1.11
N MET A 82 -13.35 -12.94 -1.14
CA MET A 82 -14.42 -12.23 -0.42
C MET A 82 -15.77 -12.28 -1.14
N PHE A 83 -15.77 -12.18 -2.46
CA PHE A 83 -16.96 -11.98 -3.27
C PHE A 83 -17.20 -13.07 -4.32
N GLY A 84 -16.30 -14.03 -4.42
CA GLY A 84 -16.32 -15.03 -5.47
C GLY A 84 -15.83 -14.49 -6.83
N THR A 85 -15.91 -15.33 -7.85
CA THR A 85 -15.47 -14.98 -9.21
C THR A 85 -16.56 -14.30 -10.04
N ASN A 86 -17.83 -14.45 -9.64
CA ASN A 86 -18.95 -13.82 -10.33
C ASN A 86 -18.97 -12.30 -10.08
N GLY A 87 -18.84 -11.51 -11.16
CA GLY A 87 -18.81 -10.05 -11.07
C GLY A 87 -17.46 -9.48 -10.57
N MET A 88 -16.43 -10.30 -10.43
CA MET A 88 -15.10 -9.90 -9.96
C MET A 88 -14.52 -8.71 -10.73
N ALA A 89 -14.71 -8.66 -12.05
CA ALA A 89 -14.24 -7.56 -12.89
C ALA A 89 -14.88 -6.21 -12.48
N THR A 90 -16.18 -6.21 -12.17
CA THR A 90 -16.91 -5.00 -11.73
C THR A 90 -16.40 -4.53 -10.36
N ILE A 91 -16.19 -5.45 -9.43
CA ILE A 91 -15.70 -5.13 -8.07
C ILE A 91 -14.27 -4.59 -8.13
N LEU A 92 -13.40 -5.22 -8.91
CA LEU A 92 -12.03 -4.73 -9.14
C LEU A 92 -12.04 -3.37 -9.83
N GLY A 93 -12.89 -3.17 -10.84
CA GLY A 93 -13.07 -1.90 -11.52
C GLY A 93 -13.47 -0.79 -10.53
N ALA A 94 -14.45 -1.03 -9.67
CA ALA A 94 -14.84 -0.08 -8.63
C ALA A 94 -13.71 0.22 -7.64
N THR A 95 -12.99 -0.81 -7.20
CA THR A 95 -11.84 -0.66 -6.29
C THR A 95 -10.72 0.17 -6.92
N TYR A 96 -10.38 -0.11 -8.18
CA TYR A 96 -9.33 0.66 -8.88
C TYR A 96 -9.79 2.07 -9.27
N THR A 97 -11.09 2.28 -9.50
CA THR A 97 -11.64 3.63 -9.67
C THR A 97 -11.47 4.45 -8.39
N GLY A 98 -11.79 3.88 -7.24
CA GLY A 98 -11.53 4.52 -5.94
C GLY A 98 -10.05 4.83 -5.72
N ALA A 99 -9.16 3.90 -6.06
CA ALA A 99 -7.71 4.13 -6.00
C ALA A 99 -7.26 5.23 -6.97
N GLY A 100 -7.84 5.29 -8.17
CA GLY A 100 -7.59 6.35 -9.16
C GLY A 100 -8.02 7.73 -8.67
N ILE A 101 -9.19 7.84 -8.05
CA ILE A 101 -9.67 9.09 -7.44
C ILE A 101 -8.72 9.52 -6.31
N GLY A 102 -8.31 8.58 -5.44
CA GLY A 102 -7.32 8.84 -4.40
C GLY A 102 -5.97 9.31 -4.97
N GLY A 103 -5.52 8.69 -6.06
CA GLY A 103 -4.30 9.08 -6.79
C GLY A 103 -4.39 10.46 -7.45
N LEU A 104 -5.59 10.87 -7.87
CA LEU A 104 -5.82 12.18 -8.45
C LEU A 104 -5.86 13.31 -7.39
N ILE A 105 -6.47 13.04 -6.25
CA ILE A 105 -6.68 14.03 -5.17
C ILE A 105 -5.49 14.05 -4.19
N GLY A 106 -4.90 12.88 -3.89
CA GLY A 106 -3.87 12.74 -2.87
C GLY A 106 -2.63 13.61 -3.09
N PRO A 107 -1.96 13.53 -4.26
CA PRO A 107 -0.77 14.34 -4.52
C PRO A 107 -0.99 15.85 -4.47
N PRO A 108 -2.06 16.44 -5.05
CA PRO A 108 -2.35 17.86 -4.90
C PRO A 108 -2.57 18.29 -3.45
N LEU A 109 -3.30 17.48 -2.65
CA LEU A 109 -3.51 17.76 -1.23
C LEU A 109 -2.19 17.70 -0.45
N ALA A 110 -1.37 16.68 -0.71
CA ALA A 110 -0.06 16.56 -0.08
C ALA A 110 0.83 17.75 -0.45
N GLY A 111 0.81 18.19 -1.72
CA GLY A 111 1.54 19.37 -2.17
C GLY A 111 1.10 20.63 -1.45
N ALA A 112 -0.21 20.90 -1.35
CA ALA A 112 -0.75 22.05 -0.64
C ALA A 112 -0.39 22.06 0.87
N ILE A 113 -0.36 20.88 1.51
CA ILE A 113 0.08 20.73 2.90
C ILE A 113 1.58 21.02 3.03
N ILE A 114 2.39 20.52 2.10
CA ILE A 114 3.84 20.77 2.08
C ILE A 114 4.12 22.26 1.92
N ASP A 115 3.43 22.94 1.00
CA ASP A 115 3.61 24.36 0.73
C ASP A 115 3.21 25.23 1.91
N SER A 116 2.17 24.85 2.67
CA SER A 116 1.67 25.63 3.81
C SER A 116 2.35 25.30 5.13
N SER A 117 2.75 24.04 5.36
CA SER A 117 3.17 23.54 6.68
C SER A 117 4.49 22.74 6.65
N GLY A 118 5.12 22.65 5.48
CA GLY A 118 6.42 22.03 5.30
C GLY A 118 6.36 20.50 5.06
N PHE A 119 7.52 19.95 4.70
CA PHE A 119 7.69 18.56 4.26
C PHE A 119 7.23 17.53 5.31
N ASN A 120 7.53 17.78 6.58
CA ASN A 120 7.16 16.86 7.66
C ASN A 120 5.63 16.72 7.81
N ALA A 121 4.89 17.81 7.58
CA ALA A 121 3.43 17.79 7.61
C ALA A 121 2.86 16.92 6.46
N GLY A 122 3.44 17.02 5.26
CA GLY A 122 3.06 16.17 4.12
C GLY A 122 3.32 14.68 4.37
N ILE A 123 4.46 14.34 4.98
CA ILE A 123 4.78 12.95 5.35
C ILE A 123 3.83 12.45 6.45
N THR A 124 3.52 13.28 7.44
CA THR A 124 2.58 12.96 8.51
C THR A 124 1.16 12.72 7.94
N TYR A 125 0.73 13.53 6.99
CA TYR A 125 -0.53 13.30 6.27
C TYR A 125 -0.55 11.93 5.59
N ALA A 126 0.51 11.56 4.87
CA ALA A 126 0.63 10.25 4.22
C ALA A 126 0.63 9.10 5.24
N LEU A 127 1.32 9.26 6.36
CA LEU A 127 1.34 8.28 7.45
C LEU A 127 -0.05 8.07 8.06
N ILE A 128 -0.75 9.15 8.37
CA ILE A 128 -2.12 9.08 8.93
C ILE A 128 -3.06 8.39 7.95
N THR A 129 -3.03 8.77 6.68
CA THR A 129 -3.89 8.18 5.64
C THR A 129 -3.60 6.69 5.46
N ALA A 130 -2.34 6.30 5.42
CA ALA A 130 -1.93 4.90 5.35
C ALA A 130 -2.32 4.12 6.61
N GLY A 131 -2.17 4.73 7.79
CA GLY A 131 -2.59 4.15 9.07
C GLY A 131 -4.09 3.91 9.14
N VAL A 132 -4.90 4.91 8.78
CA VAL A 132 -6.36 4.78 8.71
C VAL A 132 -6.77 3.67 7.74
N SER A 133 -6.18 3.63 6.56
CA SER A 133 -6.44 2.58 5.57
C SER A 133 -6.10 1.19 6.09
N THR A 134 -4.98 1.07 6.82
CA THR A 134 -4.57 -0.17 7.48
C THR A 134 -5.59 -0.59 8.53
N VAL A 135 -5.98 0.31 9.42
CA VAL A 135 -6.99 0.02 10.47
C VAL A 135 -8.31 -0.43 9.85
N VAL A 136 -8.82 0.30 8.85
CA VAL A 136 -10.04 -0.08 8.14
C VAL A 136 -9.93 -1.48 7.56
N LEU A 137 -8.79 -1.82 6.94
CA LEU A 137 -8.58 -3.14 6.38
C LEU A 137 -8.53 -4.25 7.46
N TYR A 138 -8.02 -3.95 8.65
CA TYR A 138 -8.02 -4.88 9.79
C TYR A 138 -9.41 -5.09 10.42
N THR A 139 -10.34 -4.16 10.22
CA THR A 139 -11.73 -4.33 10.69
C THR A 139 -12.52 -5.30 9.81
N LEU A 140 -12.03 -5.65 8.61
CA LEU A 140 -12.68 -6.62 7.75
C LEU A 140 -12.62 -8.02 8.38
N PRO A 141 -13.77 -8.71 8.54
CA PRO A 141 -13.82 -10.01 9.20
C PRO A 141 -13.21 -11.10 8.33
N VAL A 142 -11.96 -11.43 8.58
CA VAL A 142 -11.23 -12.52 7.91
C VAL A 142 -11.87 -13.90 8.20
N ALA A 143 -12.61 -14.02 9.31
CA ALA A 143 -13.12 -15.29 9.81
C ALA A 143 -14.35 -15.83 9.05
N ARG A 144 -15.07 -15.03 8.27
CA ARG A 144 -16.31 -15.49 7.58
C ARG A 144 -16.08 -16.14 6.23
N VAL A 145 -14.90 -16.00 5.65
CA VAL A 145 -14.62 -16.41 4.25
C VAL A 145 -13.99 -17.81 4.17
N ALA A 146 -13.59 -18.38 5.27
CA ALA A 146 -12.93 -19.70 5.31
C ALA A 146 -13.93 -20.89 5.47
N GLN A 147 -15.24 -20.66 5.43
CA GLN A 147 -16.24 -21.69 5.70
C GLN A 147 -17.28 -21.90 4.58
N THR A 148 -17.06 -21.37 3.41
CA THR A 148 -17.84 -21.68 2.19
C THR A 148 -16.91 -22.13 1.06
#